data_26fd131424a82259e88e3dc30eb3e537
#
_entry.id   26fd131424a82259e88e3dc30eb3e537
#
_cell.length_a   1.000
_cell.length_b   1.000
_cell.length_c   1.000
_cell.angle_alpha   90.00
_cell.angle_beta   90.00
_cell.angle_gamma   90.00
#
_symmetry.space_group_name_H-M   'P 1'
#
loop_
_entity.id
_entity.type
_entity.pdbx_description
1 polymer ?
#
loop_
_entity_poly.entity_id
_entity_poly.type
_entity_poly.pdbx_seq_one_letter_code
_entity_poly.pdbx_strand_id
1 'polypeptide(L)'
;LANTLRNYFLLALLLLGTLAASAQPKTPADFGYRHLRMPYKRDTVDILVLSKKGEELKRKPVFLFVQGSLPRPVILYDDKGAYRLIPIQMDSLLARCHLVVISKPGIPLTGNVRQLGPSATYIDPKTGLPPVAYCQRNYLEYYAKRNAAVLRLLTRQPWADAGNITAMGHSEGAPIVARMARHPTLLRRAIYLNGSSLGRMLTMTSSYLEDDTTGTAANFGRWRQIVAAPQAYDCTQPGDSPLTIASFSETQTPIEDFRHCRIPVFVGYGSRDPAAISNDYLHLEMIRAKKSNFTFHLYPGVEHNFFGFNNGQLDYDKSHWDQVAQDFLAWMRSR
;
A
#
# COMPACT_ATOMS: atom_id res chain seq x y z
N LEU A 1 49.71 -26.59 -38.74
CA LEU A 1 48.95 -27.12 -37.57
C LEU A 1 49.06 -26.17 -36.33
N ALA A 2 50.22 -25.54 -36.04
CA ALA A 2 50.38 -24.64 -34.88
C ALA A 2 49.57 -23.32 -35.03
N ASN A 3 49.44 -22.77 -36.21
CA ASN A 3 48.69 -21.51 -36.42
C ASN A 3 47.18 -21.72 -36.44
N THR A 4 46.68 -22.91 -36.81
CA THR A 4 45.24 -23.22 -36.78
C THR A 4 44.75 -23.41 -35.34
N LEU A 5 45.52 -24.09 -34.48
CA LEU A 5 45.20 -24.22 -33.06
C LEU A 5 45.16 -22.91 -32.27
N ARG A 6 46.05 -21.96 -32.64
CA ARG A 6 46.08 -20.62 -32.00
C ARG A 6 44.83 -19.79 -32.33
N ASN A 7 44.33 -19.93 -33.54
CA ASN A 7 43.11 -19.22 -33.95
C ASN A 7 41.82 -19.79 -33.34
N TYR A 8 41.77 -21.10 -33.08
CA TYR A 8 40.62 -21.69 -32.35
C TYR A 8 40.64 -21.35 -30.86
N PHE A 9 41.82 -21.21 -30.26
CA PHE A 9 41.94 -20.77 -28.85
C PHE A 9 41.55 -19.31 -28.65
N LEU A 10 41.86 -18.42 -29.60
CA LEU A 10 41.42 -17.02 -29.62
C LEU A 10 39.90 -16.87 -29.87
N LEU A 11 39.31 -17.71 -30.71
CA LEU A 11 37.85 -17.73 -30.96
C LEU A 11 37.09 -18.25 -29.72
N ALA A 12 37.64 -19.27 -29.02
CA ALA A 12 37.04 -19.80 -27.81
C ALA A 12 37.10 -18.82 -26.65
N LEU A 13 38.15 -17.98 -26.53
CA LEU A 13 38.25 -16.90 -25.55
C LEU A 13 37.29 -15.71 -25.85
N LEU A 14 36.98 -15.44 -27.12
CA LEU A 14 36.00 -14.45 -27.51
C LEU A 14 34.55 -14.93 -27.31
N LEU A 15 34.29 -16.23 -27.36
CA LEU A 15 32.96 -16.81 -27.08
C LEU A 15 32.64 -16.94 -25.58
N LEU A 16 33.65 -16.96 -24.71
CA LEU A 16 33.47 -16.94 -23.25
C LEU A 16 33.22 -15.52 -22.70
N GLY A 17 33.41 -14.47 -23.51
CA GLY A 17 33.22 -13.05 -23.12
C GLY A 17 31.80 -12.52 -23.21
N THR A 18 30.83 -13.29 -23.70
CA THR A 18 29.41 -12.91 -23.69
C THR A 18 28.64 -13.61 -22.58
N LEU A 19 29.23 -13.71 -21.39
CA LEU A 19 28.41 -13.79 -20.18
C LEU A 19 27.63 -12.49 -20.11
N ALA A 20 26.35 -12.58 -20.49
CA ALA A 20 25.43 -11.46 -20.32
C ALA A 20 25.65 -10.91 -18.90
N ALA A 21 26.19 -9.70 -18.82
CA ALA A 21 26.31 -8.99 -17.56
C ALA A 21 24.86 -8.87 -17.06
N SER A 22 24.45 -9.82 -16.23
CA SER A 22 23.19 -9.75 -15.51
C SER A 22 23.22 -8.43 -14.77
N ALA A 23 22.46 -7.44 -15.23
CA ALA A 23 22.42 -6.13 -14.58
C ALA A 23 22.15 -6.38 -13.11
N GLN A 24 23.04 -5.89 -12.24
CA GLN A 24 22.86 -6.07 -10.79
C GLN A 24 21.47 -5.54 -10.39
N PRO A 25 20.74 -6.28 -9.54
CA PRO A 25 19.44 -5.83 -9.06
C PRO A 25 19.57 -4.43 -8.46
N LYS A 26 18.78 -3.49 -8.93
CA LYS A 26 18.76 -2.12 -8.38
C LYS A 26 18.33 -2.15 -6.92
N THR A 27 19.00 -1.35 -6.10
CA THR A 27 18.75 -1.20 -4.67
C THR A 27 17.86 0.04 -4.40
N PRO A 28 17.25 0.17 -3.23
CA PRO A 28 16.54 1.40 -2.87
C PRO A 28 17.38 2.67 -2.97
N ALA A 29 18.69 2.58 -2.71
CA ALA A 29 19.59 3.72 -2.80
C ALA A 29 19.73 4.27 -4.23
N ASP A 30 19.65 3.41 -5.25
CA ASP A 30 19.69 3.82 -6.66
C ASP A 30 18.50 4.73 -7.04
N PHE A 31 17.46 4.74 -6.21
CA PHE A 31 16.24 5.55 -6.36
C PHE A 31 16.12 6.64 -5.29
N GLY A 32 17.20 6.93 -4.55
CA GLY A 32 17.23 7.99 -3.54
C GLY A 32 16.57 7.62 -2.20
N TYR A 33 16.21 6.37 -1.98
CA TYR A 33 15.65 5.92 -0.71
C TYR A 33 16.76 5.53 0.28
N ARG A 34 16.63 5.98 1.52
CA ARG A 34 17.33 5.37 2.65
C ARG A 34 16.60 4.10 3.07
N HIS A 35 17.35 3.05 3.36
CA HIS A 35 16.82 1.77 3.80
C HIS A 35 17.17 1.52 5.26
N LEU A 36 16.15 1.39 6.10
CA LEU A 36 16.28 1.04 7.52
C LEU A 36 15.72 -0.36 7.73
N ARG A 37 16.24 -1.08 8.72
CA ARG A 37 15.78 -2.40 9.12
C ARG A 37 15.45 -2.43 10.61
N MET A 38 14.41 -3.18 10.96
CA MET A 38 14.00 -3.38 12.34
C MET A 38 13.55 -4.83 12.54
N PRO A 39 14.02 -5.51 13.60
CA PRO A 39 13.42 -6.78 14.00
C PRO A 39 12.02 -6.54 14.56
N TYR A 40 11.07 -7.37 14.14
CA TYR A 40 9.71 -7.35 14.65
C TYR A 40 9.18 -8.78 14.77
N LYS A 41 8.98 -9.26 15.99
CA LYS A 41 8.69 -10.67 16.30
C LYS A 41 9.78 -11.58 15.69
N ARG A 42 9.43 -12.45 14.74
CA ARG A 42 10.35 -13.34 14.03
C ARG A 42 10.71 -12.84 12.63
N ASP A 43 10.30 -11.63 12.28
CA ASP A 43 10.49 -11.04 10.95
C ASP A 43 11.51 -9.90 11.01
N THR A 44 12.13 -9.60 9.88
CA THR A 44 12.84 -8.33 9.64
C THR A 44 11.90 -7.42 8.85
N VAL A 45 11.70 -6.21 9.34
CA VAL A 45 10.88 -5.19 8.69
C VAL A 45 11.79 -4.23 7.96
N ASP A 46 11.59 -4.12 6.67
CA ASP A 46 12.29 -3.17 5.81
C ASP A 46 11.48 -1.89 5.67
N ILE A 47 12.14 -0.76 5.92
CA ILE A 47 11.54 0.58 5.97
C ILE A 47 12.29 1.45 4.98
N LEU A 48 11.58 2.00 4.02
CA LEU A 48 12.14 2.91 3.04
C LEU A 48 11.76 4.36 3.37
N VAL A 49 12.75 5.25 3.34
CA VAL A 49 12.56 6.68 3.61
C VAL A 49 13.02 7.48 2.42
N LEU A 50 12.09 8.20 1.80
CA LEU A 50 12.39 9.14 0.73
C LEU A 50 12.33 10.56 1.28
N SER A 51 13.34 11.34 0.98
CA SER A 51 13.51 12.73 1.42
C SER A 51 13.76 13.64 0.23
N LYS A 52 13.52 14.93 0.39
CA LYS A 52 14.04 15.92 -0.57
C LYS A 52 15.58 15.85 -0.57
N LYS A 53 16.17 15.79 -1.75
CA LYS A 53 17.64 15.71 -1.91
C LYS A 53 18.34 16.83 -1.13
N GLY A 54 19.33 16.43 -0.32
CA GLY A 54 20.08 17.34 0.55
C GLY A 54 19.38 17.68 1.87
N GLU A 55 18.18 17.15 2.12
CA GLU A 55 17.43 17.35 3.38
C GLU A 55 17.19 16.03 4.14
N GLU A 56 17.96 14.99 3.85
CA GLU A 56 17.76 13.64 4.41
C GLU A 56 17.89 13.61 5.94
N LEU A 57 18.74 14.47 6.50
CA LEU A 57 18.98 14.58 7.94
C LEU A 57 18.26 15.78 8.58
N LYS A 58 17.58 16.62 7.81
CA LYS A 58 16.79 17.72 8.33
C LYS A 58 15.60 17.22 9.10
N ARG A 59 15.37 17.73 10.31
CA ARG A 59 14.19 17.36 11.10
C ARG A 59 12.91 17.83 10.40
N LYS A 60 12.06 16.86 10.00
CA LYS A 60 10.80 17.10 9.30
C LYS A 60 9.70 16.17 9.81
N PRO A 61 8.42 16.55 9.58
CA PRO A 61 7.29 15.65 9.73
C PRO A 61 7.50 14.33 8.98
N VAL A 62 6.92 13.25 9.50
CA VAL A 62 6.90 11.93 8.85
C VAL A 62 5.55 11.72 8.20
N PHE A 63 5.55 11.33 6.93
CA PHE A 63 4.39 10.91 6.18
C PHE A 63 4.51 9.42 5.87
N LEU A 64 3.80 8.60 6.64
CA LEU A 64 3.73 7.15 6.44
C LEU A 64 2.68 6.83 5.38
N PHE A 65 3.08 6.24 4.27
CA PHE A 65 2.16 5.65 3.31
C PHE A 65 1.99 4.15 3.56
N VAL A 66 0.74 3.72 3.75
CA VAL A 66 0.36 2.32 3.93
C VAL A 66 -0.24 1.80 2.63
N GLN A 67 0.44 0.83 2.02
CA GLN A 67 0.08 0.26 0.73
C GLN A 67 -1.26 -0.50 0.76
N GLY A 68 -1.93 -0.59 -0.39
CA GLY A 68 -3.11 -1.43 -0.62
C GLY A 68 -2.81 -2.94 -0.61
N SER A 69 -3.74 -3.78 -1.07
CA SER A 69 -3.72 -5.25 -0.89
C SER A 69 -2.60 -5.97 -1.66
N LEU A 70 -2.18 -5.47 -2.81
CA LEU A 70 -1.31 -6.23 -3.71
C LEU A 70 0.10 -6.47 -3.16
N PRO A 71 0.71 -7.67 -3.38
CA PRO A 71 2.08 -7.98 -3.02
C PRO A 71 3.07 -7.32 -3.98
N ARG A 72 3.16 -5.99 -3.93
CA ARG A 72 4.02 -5.19 -4.83
C ARG A 72 5.31 -4.75 -4.15
N PRO A 73 6.44 -4.76 -4.87
CA PRO A 73 7.63 -4.02 -4.44
C PRO A 73 7.29 -2.56 -4.16
N VAL A 74 7.99 -1.97 -3.20
CA VAL A 74 7.82 -0.54 -2.88
C VAL A 74 8.28 0.34 -4.06
N ILE A 75 9.35 -0.07 -4.74
CA ILE A 75 9.92 0.65 -5.87
C ILE A 75 9.75 -0.19 -7.12
N LEU A 76 8.91 0.28 -8.02
CA LEU A 76 8.74 -0.29 -9.35
C LEU A 76 9.59 0.49 -10.34
N TYR A 77 10.25 -0.18 -11.28
CA TYR A 77 11.10 0.47 -12.27
C TYR A 77 11.16 -0.31 -13.60
N ASP A 78 11.57 0.37 -14.64
CA ASP A 78 12.00 -0.21 -15.93
C ASP A 78 13.21 0.59 -16.49
N ASP A 79 13.45 0.45 -17.79
CA ASP A 79 14.55 1.16 -18.47
C ASP A 79 14.32 2.68 -18.53
N LYS A 80 13.08 3.15 -18.37
CA LYS A 80 12.72 4.57 -18.37
C LYS A 80 12.89 5.21 -16.99
N GLY A 81 13.05 4.42 -15.92
CA GLY A 81 13.25 4.89 -14.56
C GLY A 81 12.30 4.26 -13.55
N ALA A 82 12.15 4.92 -12.39
CA ALA A 82 11.24 4.48 -11.34
C ALA A 82 9.82 5.02 -11.55
N TYR A 83 8.84 4.16 -11.28
CA TYR A 83 7.44 4.56 -11.21
C TYR A 83 7.12 5.18 -9.84
N ARG A 84 6.23 6.16 -9.83
CA ARG A 84 5.79 6.78 -8.59
C ARG A 84 4.99 5.76 -7.76
N LEU A 85 5.36 5.61 -6.50
CA LEU A 85 4.66 4.75 -5.56
C LEU A 85 3.22 5.21 -5.33
N ILE A 86 3.05 6.52 -5.20
CA ILE A 86 1.76 7.20 -5.14
C ILE A 86 1.74 8.13 -6.36
N PRO A 87 0.71 8.12 -7.20
CA PRO A 87 0.68 8.91 -8.43
C PRO A 87 0.37 10.40 -8.16
N ILE A 88 1.14 11.03 -7.26
CA ILE A 88 1.06 12.45 -6.89
C ILE A 88 2.38 13.16 -7.21
N GLN A 89 2.34 14.48 -7.20
CA GLN A 89 3.56 15.29 -7.32
C GLN A 89 4.38 15.22 -6.02
N MET A 90 5.41 14.35 -6.02
CA MET A 90 6.24 14.07 -4.84
C MET A 90 6.94 15.29 -4.27
N ASP A 91 7.35 16.24 -5.10
CA ASP A 91 8.12 17.42 -4.66
C ASP A 91 7.36 18.24 -3.62
N SER A 92 6.05 18.40 -3.80
CA SER A 92 5.20 19.11 -2.85
C SER A 92 5.10 18.42 -1.48
N LEU A 93 5.11 17.09 -1.46
CA LEU A 93 5.14 16.30 -0.24
C LEU A 93 6.52 16.33 0.41
N LEU A 94 7.58 16.07 -0.38
CA LEU A 94 8.96 15.98 0.12
C LEU A 94 9.52 17.33 0.56
N ALA A 95 9.01 18.44 0.04
CA ALA A 95 9.34 19.76 0.56
C ALA A 95 8.99 19.91 2.05
N ARG A 96 7.98 19.16 2.54
CA ARG A 96 7.39 19.29 3.88
C ARG A 96 7.68 18.13 4.81
N CYS A 97 7.74 16.91 4.27
CA CYS A 97 7.79 15.68 5.04
C CYS A 97 8.88 14.74 4.52
N HIS A 98 9.31 13.79 5.35
CA HIS A 98 9.94 12.57 4.87
C HIS A 98 8.82 11.56 4.56
N LEU A 99 8.82 11.00 3.34
CA LEU A 99 7.94 9.90 3.00
C LEU A 99 8.53 8.60 3.54
N VAL A 100 7.74 7.86 4.28
CA VAL A 100 8.09 6.54 4.81
C VAL A 100 7.15 5.50 4.22
N VAL A 101 7.72 4.38 3.79
CA VAL A 101 6.97 3.21 3.35
C VAL A 101 7.56 1.96 3.99
N ILE A 102 6.70 1.11 4.51
CA ILE A 102 7.09 -0.16 5.11
C ILE A 102 6.78 -1.26 4.11
N SER A 103 7.78 -2.05 3.73
CA SER A 103 7.58 -3.13 2.76
C SER A 103 6.61 -4.20 3.29
N LYS A 104 5.98 -4.93 2.38
CA LYS A 104 5.20 -6.11 2.74
C LYS A 104 6.14 -7.29 3.02
N PRO A 105 5.78 -8.21 3.95
CA PRO A 105 6.64 -9.33 4.33
C PRO A 105 7.02 -10.21 3.14
N GLY A 106 8.31 -10.47 2.96
CA GLY A 106 8.82 -11.32 1.89
C GLY A 106 8.77 -10.74 0.48
N ILE A 107 8.23 -9.53 0.31
CA ILE A 107 8.20 -8.86 -1.00
C ILE A 107 9.50 -8.08 -1.22
N PRO A 108 10.17 -8.24 -2.37
CA PRO A 108 11.35 -7.45 -2.71
C PRO A 108 11.08 -5.94 -2.63
N LEU A 109 12.10 -5.17 -2.26
CA LEU A 109 11.97 -3.71 -2.13
C LEU A 109 11.88 -3.01 -3.47
N THR A 110 12.54 -3.58 -4.48
CA THR A 110 12.56 -3.07 -5.85
C THR A 110 12.09 -4.17 -6.81
N GLY A 111 11.42 -3.81 -7.88
CA GLY A 111 10.99 -4.75 -8.91
C GLY A 111 10.96 -4.13 -10.30
N ASN A 112 11.60 -4.79 -11.26
CA ASN A 112 11.45 -4.43 -12.66
C ASN A 112 10.06 -4.88 -13.14
N VAL A 113 9.23 -3.94 -13.60
CA VAL A 113 7.82 -4.21 -13.98
C VAL A 113 7.69 -5.27 -15.06
N ARG A 114 8.73 -5.47 -15.91
CA ARG A 114 8.73 -6.53 -16.93
C ARG A 114 8.90 -7.94 -16.37
N GLN A 115 9.35 -8.05 -15.13
CA GLN A 115 9.60 -9.33 -14.43
C GLN A 115 8.53 -9.65 -13.38
N LEU A 116 7.55 -8.75 -13.22
CA LEU A 116 6.47 -8.90 -12.26
C LEU A 116 5.22 -9.48 -12.93
N GLY A 117 4.38 -10.10 -12.14
CA GLY A 117 3.09 -10.60 -12.57
C GLY A 117 2.06 -9.48 -12.86
N PRO A 118 0.83 -9.87 -13.17
CA PRO A 118 -0.25 -8.92 -13.42
C PRO A 118 -0.35 -7.86 -12.31
N SER A 119 -0.67 -6.63 -12.70
CA SER A 119 -0.76 -5.49 -11.78
C SER A 119 0.54 -5.21 -11.02
N ALA A 120 1.70 -5.55 -11.59
CA ALA A 120 3.03 -5.42 -10.98
C ALA A 120 3.17 -6.16 -9.63
N THR A 121 2.53 -7.30 -9.48
CA THR A 121 2.65 -8.16 -8.29
C THR A 121 3.91 -9.00 -8.33
N TYR A 122 4.55 -9.17 -7.19
CA TYR A 122 5.67 -10.09 -7.06
C TYR A 122 5.16 -11.53 -6.87
N ILE A 123 5.61 -12.39 -7.74
CA ILE A 123 5.38 -13.83 -7.69
C ILE A 123 6.73 -14.51 -7.53
N ASP A 124 6.87 -15.36 -6.53
CA ASP A 124 8.08 -16.14 -6.33
C ASP A 124 8.25 -17.12 -7.51
N PRO A 125 9.32 -17.02 -8.30
CA PRO A 125 9.51 -17.86 -9.48
C PRO A 125 9.63 -19.36 -9.17
N LYS A 126 9.90 -19.72 -7.93
CA LYS A 126 9.99 -21.12 -7.51
C LYS A 126 8.63 -21.76 -7.26
N THR A 127 7.68 -20.99 -6.79
CA THR A 127 6.36 -21.50 -6.37
C THR A 127 5.23 -21.06 -7.29
N GLY A 128 5.42 -20.01 -8.09
CA GLY A 128 4.36 -19.38 -8.87
C GLY A 128 3.32 -18.62 -8.03
N LEU A 129 3.60 -18.37 -6.75
CA LEU A 129 2.71 -17.75 -5.79
C LEU A 129 3.42 -16.59 -5.07
N PRO A 130 2.69 -15.69 -4.41
CA PRO A 130 3.29 -14.74 -3.49
C PRO A 130 4.08 -15.46 -2.38
N PRO A 131 5.13 -14.84 -1.81
CA PRO A 131 5.95 -15.45 -0.77
C PRO A 131 5.13 -15.91 0.44
N VAL A 132 5.51 -17.04 1.03
CA VAL A 132 4.86 -17.59 2.24
C VAL A 132 4.81 -16.58 3.38
N ALA A 133 5.87 -15.79 3.56
CA ALA A 133 5.90 -14.73 4.57
C ALA A 133 4.80 -13.66 4.34
N TYR A 134 4.51 -13.31 3.09
CA TYR A 134 3.39 -12.44 2.76
C TYR A 134 2.06 -13.10 3.14
N CYS A 135 1.79 -14.30 2.66
CA CYS A 135 0.55 -15.04 2.93
C CYS A 135 0.27 -15.16 4.44
N GLN A 136 1.26 -15.53 5.23
CA GLN A 136 1.12 -15.70 6.69
C GLN A 136 0.95 -14.41 7.48
N ARG A 137 1.33 -13.26 6.92
CA ARG A 137 1.36 -11.95 7.61
C ARG A 137 0.38 -10.94 7.01
N ASN A 138 -0.34 -11.31 5.94
CA ASN A 138 -1.27 -10.40 5.26
C ASN A 138 -2.60 -10.29 6.01
N TYR A 139 -2.58 -9.69 7.21
CA TYR A 139 -3.79 -9.43 7.99
C TYR A 139 -3.69 -8.12 8.80
N LEU A 140 -4.85 -7.52 9.05
CA LEU A 140 -5.01 -6.16 9.59
C LEU A 140 -4.20 -5.90 10.85
N GLU A 141 -4.34 -6.77 11.87
CA GLU A 141 -3.68 -6.59 13.16
C GLU A 141 -2.15 -6.68 13.09
N TYR A 142 -1.62 -7.56 12.21
CA TYR A 142 -0.18 -7.63 12.00
C TYR A 142 0.34 -6.30 11.46
N TYR A 143 -0.28 -5.78 10.41
CA TYR A 143 0.13 -4.52 9.81
C TYR A 143 0.00 -3.33 10.76
N ALA A 144 -1.13 -3.20 11.45
CA ALA A 144 -1.36 -2.09 12.40
C ALA A 144 -0.32 -2.09 13.53
N LYS A 145 -0.09 -3.25 14.17
CA LYS A 145 0.88 -3.38 15.28
C LYS A 145 2.33 -3.22 14.80
N ARG A 146 2.69 -3.80 13.64
CA ARG A 146 4.00 -3.65 13.02
C ARG A 146 4.29 -2.18 12.69
N ASN A 147 3.35 -1.51 12.03
CA ASN A 147 3.50 -0.11 11.66
C ASN A 147 3.63 0.80 12.89
N ALA A 148 2.87 0.55 13.94
CA ALA A 148 3.03 1.26 15.22
C ALA A 148 4.41 1.03 15.84
N ALA A 149 4.98 -0.19 15.73
CA ALA A 149 6.35 -0.46 16.20
C ALA A 149 7.40 0.31 15.37
N VAL A 150 7.21 0.37 14.05
CA VAL A 150 8.06 1.18 13.16
C VAL A 150 7.97 2.65 13.53
N LEU A 151 6.77 3.20 13.76
CA LEU A 151 6.63 4.60 14.17
C LEU A 151 7.40 4.89 15.47
N ARG A 152 7.37 3.98 16.45
CA ARG A 152 8.19 4.12 17.68
C ARG A 152 9.69 4.15 17.40
N LEU A 153 10.18 3.38 16.43
CA LEU A 153 11.56 3.48 15.97
C LEU A 153 11.85 4.85 15.34
N LEU A 154 10.94 5.32 14.49
CA LEU A 154 11.11 6.59 13.77
C LEU A 154 11.09 7.80 14.70
N THR A 155 10.29 7.80 15.78
CA THR A 155 10.29 8.90 16.77
C THR A 155 11.61 9.09 17.49
N ARG A 156 12.51 8.09 17.45
CA ARG A 156 13.85 8.17 18.02
C ARG A 156 14.91 8.65 17.02
N GLN A 157 14.52 8.87 15.76
CA GLN A 157 15.44 9.33 14.74
C GLN A 157 15.59 10.86 14.79
N PRO A 158 16.81 11.42 14.75
CA PRO A 158 17.03 12.86 14.87
C PRO A 158 16.40 13.67 13.74
N TRP A 159 16.21 13.05 12.56
CA TRP A 159 15.61 13.67 11.39
C TRP A 159 14.07 13.65 11.41
N ALA A 160 13.44 12.85 12.27
CA ALA A 160 11.99 12.74 12.35
C ALA A 160 11.41 13.70 13.40
N ASP A 161 10.40 14.45 13.00
CA ASP A 161 9.58 15.20 13.97
C ASP A 161 8.56 14.28 14.61
N ALA A 162 8.91 13.75 15.79
CA ALA A 162 8.12 12.79 16.54
C ALA A 162 6.70 13.26 16.88
N GLY A 163 6.48 14.58 16.98
CA GLY A 163 5.18 15.19 17.27
C GLY A 163 4.30 15.41 16.03
N ASN A 164 4.82 15.12 14.82
CA ASN A 164 4.14 15.45 13.58
C ASN A 164 4.19 14.29 12.57
N ILE A 165 3.52 13.19 12.91
CA ILE A 165 3.42 12.00 12.09
C ILE A 165 2.02 11.91 11.49
N THR A 166 1.94 11.85 10.16
CA THR A 166 0.71 11.59 9.40
C THR A 166 0.79 10.20 8.78
N ALA A 167 -0.24 9.38 8.94
CA ALA A 167 -0.37 8.13 8.20
C ALA A 167 -1.46 8.27 7.14
N MET A 168 -1.15 7.85 5.92
CA MET A 168 -2.09 7.74 4.80
C MET A 168 -2.21 6.29 4.36
N GLY A 169 -3.44 5.81 4.23
CA GLY A 169 -3.76 4.52 3.64
C GLY A 169 -4.71 4.67 2.47
N HIS A 170 -4.47 3.90 1.41
CA HIS A 170 -5.36 3.77 0.27
C HIS A 170 -5.80 2.31 0.15
N SER A 171 -7.06 2.08 -0.24
CA SER A 171 -7.58 0.72 -0.40
C SER A 171 -7.46 -0.07 0.91
N GLU A 172 -6.86 -1.27 0.92
CA GLU A 172 -6.59 -2.05 2.13
C GLU A 172 -5.68 -1.34 3.15
N GLY A 173 -4.84 -0.40 2.71
CA GLY A 173 -4.05 0.44 3.62
C GLY A 173 -4.90 1.37 4.49
N ALA A 174 -6.08 1.75 4.03
CA ALA A 174 -6.96 2.67 4.75
C ALA A 174 -7.53 2.05 6.04
N PRO A 175 -8.10 0.84 6.07
CA PRO A 175 -8.46 0.15 7.31
C PRO A 175 -7.30 -0.03 8.29
N ILE A 176 -6.08 -0.27 7.79
CA ILE A 176 -4.89 -0.35 8.64
C ILE A 176 -4.64 0.99 9.35
N VAL A 177 -4.74 2.11 8.61
CA VAL A 177 -4.59 3.45 9.19
C VAL A 177 -5.72 3.75 10.18
N ALA A 178 -6.97 3.36 9.90
CA ALA A 178 -8.07 3.49 10.85
C ALA A 178 -7.79 2.76 12.17
N ARG A 179 -7.32 1.50 12.10
CA ARG A 179 -6.91 0.71 13.26
C ARG A 179 -5.77 1.36 14.04
N MET A 180 -4.77 1.93 13.36
CA MET A 180 -3.69 2.68 13.99
C MET A 180 -4.19 3.96 14.66
N ALA A 181 -5.18 4.64 14.09
CA ALA A 181 -5.75 5.88 14.59
C ALA A 181 -6.68 5.69 15.81
N ARG A 182 -7.17 4.48 16.06
CA ARG A 182 -7.99 4.16 17.24
C ARG A 182 -7.30 4.49 18.56
N HIS A 183 -5.99 4.24 18.64
CA HIS A 183 -5.16 4.50 19.82
C HIS A 183 -3.96 5.37 19.42
N PRO A 184 -4.16 6.67 19.19
CA PRO A 184 -3.17 7.52 18.55
C PRO A 184 -2.14 8.02 19.55
N THR A 185 -1.24 7.17 20.00
CA THR A 185 -0.08 7.60 20.80
C THR A 185 1.02 8.23 19.94
N LEU A 186 1.01 7.98 18.61
CA LEU A 186 2.08 8.39 17.72
C LEU A 186 1.60 9.18 16.49
N LEU A 187 0.33 9.04 16.11
CA LEU A 187 -0.21 9.74 14.94
C LEU A 187 -0.76 11.12 15.35
N ARG A 188 -0.34 12.14 14.61
CA ARG A 188 -0.93 13.49 14.69
C ARG A 188 -2.16 13.61 13.79
N ARG A 189 -2.17 12.92 12.64
CA ARG A 189 -3.23 12.95 11.63
C ARG A 189 -3.36 11.60 10.93
N ALA A 190 -4.54 11.31 10.41
CA ALA A 190 -4.82 10.16 9.57
C ALA A 190 -5.48 10.58 8.26
N ILE A 191 -5.11 9.92 7.15
CA ILE A 191 -5.71 10.09 5.82
C ILE A 191 -6.20 8.71 5.38
N TYR A 192 -7.50 8.61 5.12
CA TYR A 192 -8.21 7.39 4.76
C TYR A 192 -8.79 7.55 3.36
N LEU A 193 -8.23 6.83 2.39
CA LEU A 193 -8.61 6.96 0.99
C LEU A 193 -9.19 5.65 0.44
N ASN A 194 -10.41 5.69 -0.09
CA ASN A 194 -11.09 4.57 -0.74
C ASN A 194 -11.01 3.26 0.05
N GLY A 195 -11.13 3.33 1.37
CA GLY A 195 -11.17 2.14 2.23
C GLY A 195 -12.58 1.57 2.38
N SER A 196 -12.66 0.28 2.69
CA SER A 196 -13.91 -0.42 2.97
C SER A 196 -14.33 -0.20 4.42
N SER A 197 -15.13 0.83 4.71
CA SER A 197 -15.44 1.25 6.10
C SER A 197 -16.38 0.31 6.85
N LEU A 198 -17.13 -0.55 6.15
CA LEU A 198 -17.96 -1.64 6.71
C LEU A 198 -17.32 -3.02 6.53
N GLY A 199 -16.05 -3.07 6.13
CA GLY A 199 -15.31 -4.30 5.92
C GLY A 199 -15.25 -4.74 4.46
N ARG A 200 -14.19 -5.46 4.15
CA ARG A 200 -13.83 -5.85 2.78
C ARG A 200 -14.86 -6.77 2.13
N MET A 201 -15.45 -7.70 2.90
CA MET A 201 -16.39 -8.68 2.35
C MET A 201 -17.65 -8.02 1.78
N LEU A 202 -18.16 -6.99 2.44
CA LEU A 202 -19.31 -6.22 1.92
C LEU A 202 -18.95 -5.55 0.59
N THR A 203 -17.81 -4.89 0.50
CA THR A 203 -17.36 -4.23 -0.73
C THR A 203 -17.17 -5.22 -1.88
N MET A 204 -16.60 -6.40 -1.60
CA MET A 204 -16.45 -7.46 -2.61
C MET A 204 -17.81 -7.98 -3.09
N THR A 205 -18.79 -8.11 -2.20
CA THR A 205 -20.12 -8.59 -2.55
C THR A 205 -20.90 -7.54 -3.34
N SER A 206 -20.83 -6.27 -2.93
CA SER A 206 -21.54 -5.18 -3.61
C SER A 206 -21.04 -4.90 -5.03
N SER A 207 -19.80 -5.27 -5.37
CA SER A 207 -19.26 -5.12 -6.74
C SER A 207 -20.01 -5.96 -7.79
N TYR A 208 -20.81 -6.96 -7.38
CA TYR A 208 -21.55 -7.83 -8.29
C TYR A 208 -23.07 -7.50 -8.38
N LEU A 209 -23.55 -6.50 -7.64
CA LEU A 209 -25.00 -6.24 -7.53
C LEU A 209 -25.65 -5.80 -8.84
N GLU A 210 -24.92 -5.19 -9.75
CA GLU A 210 -25.46 -4.68 -11.01
C GLU A 210 -25.47 -5.74 -12.11
N ASP A 211 -24.47 -6.67 -12.11
CA ASP A 211 -24.20 -7.49 -13.29
C ASP A 211 -24.29 -9.01 -13.05
N ASP A 212 -24.14 -9.49 -11.80
CA ASP A 212 -23.98 -10.93 -11.57
C ASP A 212 -24.47 -11.40 -10.19
N THR A 213 -25.67 -11.94 -10.15
CA THR A 213 -26.23 -12.60 -8.95
C THR A 213 -25.47 -13.87 -8.56
N THR A 214 -24.80 -14.55 -9.52
CA THR A 214 -24.02 -15.75 -9.28
C THR A 214 -22.74 -15.43 -8.50
N GLY A 215 -22.06 -14.36 -8.86
CA GLY A 215 -20.88 -13.86 -8.13
C GLY A 215 -21.22 -13.44 -6.70
N THR A 216 -22.36 -12.79 -6.51
CA THR A 216 -22.89 -12.44 -5.18
C THR A 216 -23.12 -13.70 -4.33
N ALA A 217 -23.80 -14.72 -4.87
CA ALA A 217 -24.06 -15.97 -4.17
C ALA A 217 -22.77 -16.74 -3.83
N ALA A 218 -21.80 -16.76 -4.76
CA ALA A 218 -20.49 -17.37 -4.54
C ALA A 218 -19.73 -16.67 -3.39
N ASN A 219 -19.78 -15.33 -3.31
CA ASN A 219 -19.16 -14.57 -2.23
C ASN A 219 -19.81 -14.89 -0.87
N PHE A 220 -21.12 -15.03 -0.78
CA PHE A 220 -21.77 -15.47 0.46
C PHE A 220 -21.38 -16.91 0.83
N GLY A 221 -21.25 -17.80 -0.15
CA GLY A 221 -20.76 -19.16 0.06
C GLY A 221 -19.33 -19.17 0.62
N ARG A 222 -18.44 -18.38 0.01
CA ARG A 222 -17.06 -18.17 0.48
C ARG A 222 -17.02 -17.57 1.89
N TRP A 223 -17.88 -16.61 2.18
CA TRP A 223 -17.94 -16.00 3.52
C TRP A 223 -18.32 -17.00 4.61
N ARG A 224 -19.27 -17.91 4.35
CA ARG A 224 -19.61 -18.99 5.31
C ARG A 224 -18.38 -19.86 5.63
N GLN A 225 -17.58 -20.21 4.62
CA GLN A 225 -16.34 -21.00 4.81
C GLN A 225 -15.31 -20.22 5.64
N ILE A 226 -15.15 -18.92 5.35
CA ILE A 226 -14.21 -18.03 6.08
C ILE A 226 -14.61 -17.92 7.54
N VAL A 227 -15.90 -17.69 7.83
CA VAL A 227 -16.41 -17.59 9.21
C VAL A 227 -16.24 -18.88 9.99
N ALA A 228 -16.32 -20.04 9.32
CA ALA A 228 -16.08 -21.35 9.95
C ALA A 228 -14.61 -21.57 10.36
N ALA A 229 -13.65 -20.93 9.65
CA ALA A 229 -12.22 -21.06 9.92
C ALA A 229 -11.47 -19.74 9.68
N PRO A 230 -11.75 -18.67 10.44
CA PRO A 230 -11.29 -17.31 10.13
C PRO A 230 -9.76 -17.10 10.31
N GLN A 231 -9.09 -18.02 10.99
CA GLN A 231 -7.63 -17.99 11.19
C GLN A 231 -6.89 -18.90 10.20
N ALA A 232 -7.61 -19.59 9.33
CA ALA A 232 -6.98 -20.48 8.35
C ALA A 232 -6.23 -19.69 7.28
N TYR A 233 -5.07 -20.22 6.88
CA TYR A 233 -4.34 -19.78 5.71
C TYR A 233 -3.77 -20.98 4.95
N ASP A 234 -3.84 -20.90 3.64
CA ASP A 234 -3.22 -21.87 2.74
C ASP A 234 -2.35 -21.10 1.74
N CYS A 235 -1.04 -21.16 1.94
CA CYS A 235 -0.07 -20.47 1.11
C CYS A 235 0.33 -21.27 -0.15
N THR A 236 -0.36 -22.38 -0.42
CA THR A 236 -0.19 -23.20 -1.63
C THR A 236 -1.25 -22.87 -2.70
N GLN A 237 -2.22 -22.01 -2.37
CA GLN A 237 -3.28 -21.58 -3.27
C GLN A 237 -3.15 -20.08 -3.62
N PRO A 238 -3.54 -19.68 -4.83
CA PRO A 238 -3.56 -18.27 -5.22
C PRO A 238 -4.68 -17.51 -4.49
N GLY A 239 -4.50 -16.20 -4.36
CA GLY A 239 -5.49 -15.28 -3.78
C GLY A 239 -5.34 -15.06 -2.27
N ASP A 240 -6.32 -14.36 -1.70
CA ASP A 240 -6.31 -14.04 -0.28
C ASP A 240 -6.83 -15.19 0.56
N SER A 241 -6.11 -15.49 1.65
CA SER A 241 -6.49 -16.53 2.61
C SER A 241 -7.74 -16.14 3.42
N PRO A 242 -8.43 -17.11 4.05
CA PRO A 242 -9.47 -16.83 5.03
C PRO A 242 -9.03 -15.85 6.11
N LEU A 243 -7.82 -16.00 6.66
CA LEU A 243 -7.23 -15.07 7.64
C LEU A 243 -7.20 -13.63 7.12
N THR A 244 -6.74 -13.43 5.89
CA THR A 244 -6.71 -12.09 5.27
C THR A 244 -8.10 -11.50 5.19
N ILE A 245 -9.03 -12.20 4.54
CA ILE A 245 -10.38 -11.69 4.29
C ILE A 245 -11.13 -11.47 5.61
N ALA A 246 -11.07 -12.41 6.55
CA ALA A 246 -11.69 -12.28 7.86
C ALA A 246 -11.17 -11.04 8.59
N SER A 247 -9.85 -10.84 8.65
CA SER A 247 -9.25 -9.73 9.40
C SER A 247 -9.65 -8.34 8.90
N PHE A 248 -9.89 -8.20 7.57
CA PHE A 248 -10.38 -6.97 6.97
C PHE A 248 -11.91 -6.89 6.86
N SER A 249 -12.63 -7.87 7.42
CA SER A 249 -14.10 -7.96 7.42
C SER A 249 -14.67 -8.22 8.83
N GLU A 250 -13.86 -7.99 9.86
CA GLU A 250 -14.23 -8.17 11.27
C GLU A 250 -15.39 -7.28 11.70
N THR A 251 -16.02 -7.65 12.81
CA THR A 251 -17.02 -6.81 13.48
C THR A 251 -16.45 -5.46 13.93
N GLN A 252 -15.16 -5.41 14.24
CA GLN A 252 -14.44 -4.18 14.50
C GLN A 252 -14.01 -3.53 13.18
N THR A 253 -14.97 -2.89 12.52
CA THR A 253 -14.78 -2.17 11.27
C THR A 253 -14.02 -0.86 11.44
N PRO A 254 -13.54 -0.21 10.38
CA PRO A 254 -13.01 1.15 10.43
C PRO A 254 -13.95 2.16 11.08
N ILE A 255 -15.28 1.98 10.96
CA ILE A 255 -16.27 2.83 11.66
C ILE A 255 -16.09 2.72 13.17
N GLU A 256 -15.96 1.51 13.70
CA GLU A 256 -15.73 1.28 15.14
C GLU A 256 -14.38 1.84 15.58
N ASP A 257 -13.33 1.71 14.78
CA ASP A 257 -12.04 2.30 15.07
C ASP A 257 -12.13 3.83 15.13
N PHE A 258 -12.83 4.46 14.19
CA PHE A 258 -13.00 5.90 14.08
C PHE A 258 -13.93 6.49 15.16
N ARG A 259 -14.87 5.72 15.70
CA ARG A 259 -15.64 6.16 16.87
C ARG A 259 -14.74 6.48 18.09
N HIS A 260 -13.64 5.77 18.22
CA HIS A 260 -12.65 6.00 19.29
C HIS A 260 -11.52 6.97 18.89
N CYS A 261 -11.40 7.32 17.61
CA CYS A 261 -10.37 8.21 17.11
C CYS A 261 -10.57 9.66 17.60
N ARG A 262 -9.49 10.29 18.06
CA ARG A 262 -9.49 11.69 18.57
C ARG A 262 -8.62 12.62 17.72
N ILE A 263 -7.77 12.09 16.85
CA ILE A 263 -6.94 12.90 15.96
C ILE A 263 -7.73 13.37 14.74
N PRO A 264 -7.32 14.45 14.06
CA PRO A 264 -7.88 14.83 12.78
C PRO A 264 -7.78 13.71 11.74
N VAL A 265 -8.88 13.47 11.01
CA VAL A 265 -8.99 12.47 9.95
C VAL A 265 -9.51 13.12 8.68
N PHE A 266 -8.78 12.91 7.58
CA PHE A 266 -9.25 13.21 6.23
C PHE A 266 -9.76 11.91 5.60
N VAL A 267 -10.99 11.91 5.12
CA VAL A 267 -11.62 10.79 4.41
C VAL A 267 -11.90 11.23 2.97
N GLY A 268 -11.25 10.57 2.00
CA GLY A 268 -11.44 10.84 0.58
C GLY A 268 -11.87 9.59 -0.17
N TYR A 269 -12.91 9.69 -1.02
CA TYR A 269 -13.39 8.54 -1.79
C TYR A 269 -14.05 8.94 -3.10
N GLY A 270 -13.91 8.07 -4.10
CA GLY A 270 -14.55 8.23 -5.40
C GLY A 270 -16.03 7.84 -5.37
N SER A 271 -16.89 8.57 -6.06
CA SER A 271 -18.34 8.26 -6.10
C SER A 271 -18.66 6.98 -6.87
N ARG A 272 -17.72 6.47 -7.68
CA ARG A 272 -17.82 5.20 -8.40
C ARG A 272 -16.97 4.08 -7.81
N ASP A 273 -16.45 4.28 -6.60
CA ASP A 273 -15.82 3.21 -5.84
C ASP A 273 -16.91 2.25 -5.30
N PRO A 274 -16.75 0.92 -5.38
CA PRO A 274 -17.64 -0.03 -4.72
C PRO A 274 -17.80 0.20 -3.21
N ALA A 275 -16.82 0.84 -2.57
CA ALA A 275 -16.88 1.23 -1.16
C ALA A 275 -17.58 2.59 -0.91
N ALA A 276 -18.02 3.32 -1.93
CA ALA A 276 -18.59 4.66 -1.78
C ALA A 276 -19.75 4.70 -0.76
N ILE A 277 -20.73 3.80 -0.90
CA ILE A 277 -21.88 3.72 0.02
C ILE A 277 -21.43 3.46 1.46
N SER A 278 -20.44 2.61 1.67
CA SER A 278 -19.92 2.35 3.02
C SER A 278 -19.20 3.57 3.61
N ASN A 279 -18.59 4.42 2.78
CA ASN A 279 -17.97 5.67 3.20
C ASN A 279 -18.99 6.79 3.44
N ASP A 280 -20.09 6.83 2.69
CA ASP A 280 -21.24 7.67 3.02
C ASP A 280 -21.84 7.28 4.38
N TYR A 281 -21.97 5.97 4.64
CA TYR A 281 -22.41 5.48 5.93
C TYR A 281 -21.44 5.85 7.06
N LEU A 282 -20.13 5.77 6.83
CA LEU A 282 -19.11 6.27 7.77
C LEU A 282 -19.34 7.75 8.07
N HIS A 283 -19.63 8.58 7.07
CA HIS A 283 -19.89 9.99 7.26
C HIS A 283 -21.12 10.22 8.15
N LEU A 284 -22.23 9.53 7.88
CA LEU A 284 -23.45 9.58 8.71
C LEU A 284 -23.16 9.15 10.16
N GLU A 285 -22.37 8.12 10.37
CA GLU A 285 -21.99 7.65 11.72
C GLU A 285 -21.12 8.66 12.47
N MET A 286 -20.20 9.34 11.78
CA MET A 286 -19.39 10.39 12.43
C MET A 286 -20.22 11.61 12.78
N ILE A 287 -21.21 11.99 11.96
CA ILE A 287 -22.19 13.04 12.31
C ILE A 287 -23.02 12.62 13.53
N ARG A 288 -23.56 11.39 13.54
CA ARG A 288 -24.35 10.85 14.67
C ARG A 288 -23.53 10.82 15.97
N ALA A 289 -22.25 10.48 15.87
CA ALA A 289 -21.30 10.49 17.00
C ALA A 289 -20.81 11.90 17.36
N LYS A 290 -21.29 12.96 16.70
CA LYS A 290 -20.88 14.37 16.92
C LYS A 290 -19.37 14.59 16.80
N LYS A 291 -18.72 13.88 15.90
CA LYS A 291 -17.28 13.99 15.66
C LYS A 291 -16.95 15.22 14.82
N SER A 292 -16.19 16.17 15.38
CA SER A 292 -15.74 17.40 14.70
C SER A 292 -14.33 17.28 14.09
N ASN A 293 -13.65 16.15 14.31
CA ASN A 293 -12.28 15.93 13.88
C ASN A 293 -12.18 15.23 12.50
N PHE A 294 -13.30 15.06 11.78
CA PHE A 294 -13.34 14.44 10.46
C PHE A 294 -13.59 15.50 9.37
N THR A 295 -12.90 15.31 8.23
CA THR A 295 -13.13 16.06 7.00
C THR A 295 -13.39 15.05 5.89
N PHE A 296 -14.53 15.16 5.21
CA PHE A 296 -14.92 14.24 4.14
C PHE A 296 -14.85 14.94 2.78
N HIS A 297 -14.26 14.25 1.80
CA HIS A 297 -14.21 14.67 0.41
C HIS A 297 -14.71 13.55 -0.50
N LEU A 298 -15.83 13.75 -1.14
CA LEU A 298 -16.32 12.92 -2.24
C LEU A 298 -15.77 13.46 -3.55
N TYR A 299 -15.16 12.58 -4.35
CA TYR A 299 -14.66 12.89 -5.69
C TYR A 299 -15.65 12.33 -6.73
N PRO A 300 -16.43 13.20 -7.40
CA PRO A 300 -17.47 12.76 -8.33
C PRO A 300 -16.88 12.08 -9.57
N GLY A 301 -17.51 10.99 -10.02
CA GLY A 301 -17.20 10.33 -11.30
C GLY A 301 -15.90 9.55 -11.34
N VAL A 302 -15.20 9.37 -10.21
CA VAL A 302 -13.96 8.58 -10.17
C VAL A 302 -14.13 7.26 -9.42
N GLU A 303 -13.34 6.27 -9.82
CA GLU A 303 -13.35 4.92 -9.25
C GLU A 303 -12.34 4.75 -8.10
N HIS A 304 -12.11 3.53 -7.69
CA HIS A 304 -11.28 3.13 -6.55
C HIS A 304 -9.85 3.70 -6.55
N ASN A 305 -9.23 3.87 -7.70
CA ASN A 305 -7.89 4.42 -7.83
C ASN A 305 -7.87 5.89 -8.28
N PHE A 306 -8.99 6.59 -8.11
CA PHE A 306 -9.19 7.99 -8.50
C PHE A 306 -8.96 8.28 -9.99
N PHE A 307 -9.25 7.31 -10.85
CA PHE A 307 -9.33 7.55 -12.29
C PHE A 307 -10.77 7.81 -12.73
N GLY A 308 -10.94 8.69 -13.71
CA GLY A 308 -12.22 9.01 -14.30
C GLY A 308 -12.62 8.03 -15.40
N PHE A 309 -13.73 8.33 -16.05
CA PHE A 309 -14.29 7.53 -17.14
C PHE A 309 -14.38 8.35 -18.42
N ASN A 310 -14.34 7.65 -19.56
CA ASN A 310 -14.64 8.16 -20.87
C ASN A 310 -15.62 7.21 -21.56
N ASN A 311 -16.80 7.70 -21.94
CA ASN A 311 -17.86 6.89 -22.54
C ASN A 311 -18.18 5.58 -21.77
N GLY A 312 -18.19 5.68 -20.42
CA GLY A 312 -18.47 4.53 -19.55
C GLY A 312 -17.28 3.61 -19.30
N GLN A 313 -16.15 3.76 -20.01
CA GLN A 313 -14.94 2.99 -19.81
C GLN A 313 -13.94 3.75 -18.92
N LEU A 314 -13.18 3.01 -18.11
CA LEU A 314 -12.13 3.56 -17.25
C LEU A 314 -11.04 4.22 -18.11
N ASP A 315 -10.71 5.47 -17.78
CA ASP A 315 -9.71 6.28 -18.49
C ASP A 315 -8.54 6.60 -17.58
N TYR A 316 -7.41 5.93 -17.77
CA TYR A 316 -6.19 6.10 -16.97
C TYR A 316 -5.49 7.44 -17.21
N ASP A 317 -5.83 8.17 -18.29
CA ASP A 317 -5.31 9.52 -18.53
C ASP A 317 -6.08 10.58 -17.71
N LYS A 318 -7.27 10.23 -17.20
CA LYS A 318 -8.07 11.08 -16.30
C LYS A 318 -7.77 10.80 -14.83
N SER A 319 -6.51 10.97 -14.43
CA SER A 319 -6.11 10.83 -13.04
C SER A 319 -6.52 12.04 -12.20
N HIS A 320 -7.17 11.80 -11.06
CA HIS A 320 -7.53 12.81 -10.07
C HIS A 320 -6.59 12.81 -8.85
N TRP A 321 -5.53 12.02 -8.88
CA TRP A 321 -4.60 11.92 -7.76
C TRP A 321 -3.94 13.23 -7.35
N ASP A 322 -3.64 14.11 -8.31
CA ASP A 322 -3.05 15.42 -8.01
C ASP A 322 -4.05 16.31 -7.27
N GLN A 323 -5.36 16.26 -7.62
CA GLN A 323 -6.42 16.95 -6.89
C GLN A 323 -6.55 16.40 -5.46
N VAL A 324 -6.62 15.08 -5.31
CA VAL A 324 -6.69 14.40 -4.00
C VAL A 324 -5.49 14.81 -3.13
N ALA A 325 -4.29 14.87 -3.73
CA ALA A 325 -3.08 15.27 -3.04
C ALA A 325 -3.13 16.74 -2.60
N GLN A 326 -3.57 17.65 -3.48
CA GLN A 326 -3.73 19.06 -3.15
C GLN A 326 -4.67 19.25 -1.96
N ASP A 327 -5.80 18.53 -1.94
CA ASP A 327 -6.82 18.64 -0.90
C ASP A 327 -6.27 18.14 0.45
N PHE A 328 -5.69 16.95 0.53
CA PHE A 328 -5.17 16.49 1.81
C PHE A 328 -3.91 17.27 2.27
N LEU A 329 -3.06 17.74 1.35
CA LEU A 329 -1.93 18.59 1.70
C LEU A 329 -2.37 19.99 2.18
N ALA A 330 -3.46 20.53 1.62
CA ALA A 330 -4.08 21.76 2.12
C ALA A 330 -4.68 21.53 3.51
N TRP A 331 -5.42 20.44 3.69
CA TRP A 331 -5.99 20.05 4.97
C TRP A 331 -4.91 19.83 6.05
N MET A 332 -3.78 19.21 5.72
CA MET A 332 -2.66 19.04 6.66
C MET A 332 -2.08 20.36 7.16
N ARG A 333 -2.22 21.46 6.40
CA ARG A 333 -1.74 22.80 6.82
C ARG A 333 -2.67 23.48 7.81
N SER A 334 -3.97 23.19 7.74
CA SER A 334 -5.00 23.82 8.57
C SER A 334 -5.22 23.09 9.90
N ARG A 335 -4.57 21.96 10.14
CA ARG A 335 -4.71 21.07 11.30
C ARG A 335 -3.34 20.83 11.96
#